data_255aaaaf3535592ff5222785def021d9
#
_entry.id   255aaaaf3535592ff5222785def021d9
#
_cell.length_a   1.000
_cell.length_b   1.000
_cell.length_c   1.000
_cell.angle_alpha   90.00
_cell.angle_beta   90.00
_cell.angle_gamma   90.00
#
_symmetry.space_group_name_H-M   'P 1'
#
loop_
_entity.id
_entity.type
_entity.pdbx_description
1 polymer ?
#
loop_
_entity_poly.entity_id
_entity_poly.type
_entity_poly.pdbx_seq_one_letter_code
_entity_poly.pdbx_strand_id
1 'polypeptide(L)'
;MNTLAEIMGITCTADIGLMSIEYTCFDGQDGFSQSLCLTNTGVNTSKLNRLEHFIQEFEVDGKDMSGEELHVLLDNIEKIHGLYSPIALGFAAALACGGFTFLLGGGPIEMFCAFIGAGIGNFLRCKLSKHHFTLFLCIVSSVSLACLVYAGLLKIGEMLFGISIQHETGYICAMLFI
;
A
#
# COMPACT_ATOMS: atom_id res chain seq x y z
N MET A 1 -9.96 16.77 -1.20
CA MET A 1 -9.44 18.11 -1.54
C MET A 1 -10.54 18.96 -2.18
N ASN A 2 -11.14 18.57 -3.27
CA ASN A 2 -12.20 19.35 -3.91
C ASN A 2 -13.40 19.62 -2.99
N THR A 3 -13.89 18.63 -2.26
CA THR A 3 -14.98 18.77 -1.29
C THR A 3 -14.67 19.83 -0.22
N LEU A 4 -13.45 19.82 0.32
CA LEU A 4 -13.04 20.80 1.31
C LEU A 4 -12.96 22.21 0.72
N ALA A 5 -12.44 22.32 -0.50
CA ALA A 5 -12.38 23.60 -1.22
C ALA A 5 -13.79 24.15 -1.52
N GLU A 6 -14.74 23.31 -1.92
CA GLU A 6 -16.14 23.69 -2.14
C GLU A 6 -16.80 24.21 -0.85
N ILE A 7 -16.58 23.53 0.28
CA ILE A 7 -17.10 23.98 1.59
C ILE A 7 -16.54 25.37 1.97
N MET A 8 -15.27 25.60 1.64
CA MET A 8 -14.59 26.89 1.89
C MET A 8 -14.91 27.96 0.84
N GLY A 9 -15.63 27.64 -0.23
CA GLY A 9 -15.93 28.56 -1.33
C GLY A 9 -14.74 28.87 -2.23
N ILE A 10 -13.71 28.00 -2.24
CA ILE A 10 -12.46 28.16 -3.00
C ILE A 10 -12.49 27.21 -4.20
N THR A 11 -12.08 27.68 -5.36
CA THR A 11 -11.88 26.81 -6.53
C THR A 11 -10.50 26.15 -6.44
N CYS A 12 -10.46 24.82 -6.39
CA CYS A 12 -9.22 24.07 -6.34
C CYS A 12 -9.17 23.06 -7.49
N THR A 13 -8.06 23.06 -8.22
CA THR A 13 -7.73 22.05 -9.23
C THR A 13 -6.49 21.30 -8.79
N ALA A 14 -6.52 19.98 -8.87
CA ALA A 14 -5.39 19.13 -8.53
C ALA A 14 -5.07 18.19 -9.69
N ASP A 15 -3.81 18.14 -10.09
CA ASP A 15 -3.26 17.13 -10.99
C ASP A 15 -2.47 16.12 -10.16
N ILE A 16 -2.87 14.85 -10.23
CA ILE A 16 -2.31 13.77 -9.43
C ILE A 16 -1.50 12.87 -10.33
N GLY A 17 -0.18 13.07 -10.33
CA GLY A 17 0.78 12.20 -10.97
C GLY A 17 1.12 10.96 -10.11
N LEU A 18 1.95 10.09 -10.65
CA LEU A 18 2.38 8.87 -9.96
C LEU A 18 3.20 9.15 -8.69
N MET A 19 4.02 10.20 -8.71
CA MET A 19 4.94 10.59 -7.62
C MET A 19 4.89 12.09 -7.32
N SER A 20 3.94 12.82 -7.88
CA SER A 20 3.77 14.25 -7.66
C SER A 20 2.29 14.60 -7.56
N ILE A 21 1.98 15.57 -6.74
CA ILE A 21 0.67 16.21 -6.70
C ILE A 21 0.91 17.70 -6.93
N GLU A 22 0.28 18.24 -7.95
CA GLU A 22 0.25 19.67 -8.21
C GLU A 22 -1.15 20.18 -7.97
N TYR A 23 -1.28 21.22 -7.17
CA TYR A 23 -2.59 21.80 -6.91
C TYR A 23 -2.54 23.32 -6.99
N THR A 24 -3.62 23.86 -7.50
CA THR A 24 -3.84 25.30 -7.60
C THR A 24 -5.18 25.62 -6.98
N CYS A 25 -5.17 26.51 -5.99
CA CYS A 25 -6.35 27.03 -5.32
C CYS A 25 -6.51 28.51 -5.67
N PHE A 26 -7.74 28.94 -5.93
CA PHE A 26 -8.08 30.30 -6.28
C PHE A 26 -9.26 30.78 -5.43
N ASP A 27 -9.07 31.88 -4.72
CA ASP A 27 -10.04 32.49 -3.79
C ASP A 27 -10.86 33.63 -4.44
N GLY A 28 -10.81 33.79 -5.77
CA GLY A 28 -11.47 34.90 -6.45
C GLY A 28 -10.62 36.17 -6.53
N GLN A 29 -9.63 36.36 -5.66
CA GLN A 29 -8.66 37.48 -5.69
C GLN A 29 -7.23 36.99 -5.81
N ASP A 30 -6.87 35.98 -5.00
CA ASP A 30 -5.52 35.44 -4.96
C ASP A 30 -5.49 33.97 -5.41
N GLY A 31 -4.39 33.59 -6.09
CA GLY A 31 -4.14 32.22 -6.53
C GLY A 31 -2.89 31.66 -5.85
N PHE A 32 -2.99 30.45 -5.32
CA PHE A 32 -1.89 29.71 -4.72
C PHE A 32 -1.68 28.40 -5.46
N SER A 33 -0.45 28.16 -5.91
CA SER A 33 -0.05 26.90 -6.57
C SER A 33 1.11 26.26 -5.82
N GLN A 34 1.03 24.95 -5.61
CA GLN A 34 2.10 24.19 -5.00
C GLN A 34 2.24 22.84 -5.67
N SER A 35 3.49 22.39 -5.82
CA SER A 35 3.84 21.03 -6.24
C SER A 35 4.48 20.29 -5.08
N LEU A 36 3.97 19.09 -4.81
CA LEU A 36 4.46 18.19 -3.76
C LEU A 36 4.99 16.91 -4.41
N CYS A 37 6.21 16.53 -4.07
CA CYS A 37 6.78 15.25 -4.47
C CYS A 37 6.46 14.18 -3.42
N LEU A 38 5.84 13.09 -3.85
CA LEU A 38 5.49 11.97 -2.98
C LEU A 38 6.66 11.00 -2.89
N THR A 39 7.17 10.81 -1.69
CA THR A 39 8.24 9.83 -1.43
C THR A 39 7.69 8.41 -1.22
N ASN A 40 6.40 8.29 -0.93
CA ASN A 40 5.72 7.01 -0.70
C ASN A 40 4.29 7.07 -1.25
N THR A 41 3.93 6.10 -2.07
CA THR A 41 2.60 5.95 -2.68
C THR A 41 1.70 4.96 -1.93
N GLY A 42 2.14 4.48 -0.76
CA GLY A 42 1.35 3.57 0.07
C GLY A 42 0.11 4.25 0.66
N VAL A 43 -1.05 3.61 0.50
CA VAL A 43 -2.32 4.12 1.06
C VAL A 43 -2.44 3.71 2.52
N ASN A 44 -2.60 4.70 3.39
CA ASN A 44 -2.95 4.47 4.80
C ASN A 44 -4.45 4.63 4.98
N THR A 45 -5.17 3.49 5.00
CA THR A 45 -6.64 3.46 5.12
C THR A 45 -7.15 4.10 6.42
N SER A 46 -6.37 4.05 7.49
CA SER A 46 -6.74 4.70 8.76
C SER A 46 -6.69 6.22 8.68
N LYS A 47 -5.68 6.78 7.98
CA LYS A 47 -5.63 8.22 7.69
C LYS A 47 -6.79 8.63 6.79
N LEU A 48 -7.08 7.82 5.77
CA LEU A 48 -8.16 8.09 4.83
C LEU A 48 -9.51 8.14 5.55
N ASN A 49 -9.81 7.14 6.36
CA ASN A 49 -11.05 7.10 7.15
C ASN A 49 -11.15 8.30 8.13
N ARG A 50 -10.05 8.67 8.77
CA ARG A 50 -10.05 9.82 9.68
C ARG A 50 -10.22 11.14 8.95
N LEU A 51 -9.64 11.25 7.74
CA LEU A 51 -9.82 12.42 6.89
C LEU A 51 -11.26 12.55 6.37
N GLU A 52 -11.91 11.43 6.06
CA GLU A 52 -13.32 11.39 5.66
C GLU A 52 -14.24 11.85 6.79
N HIS A 53 -14.03 11.35 8.00
CA HIS A 53 -14.76 11.85 9.19
C HIS A 53 -14.51 13.34 9.44
N PHE A 54 -13.27 13.77 9.31
CA PHE A 54 -12.93 15.19 9.46
C PHE A 54 -13.68 16.07 8.45
N ILE A 55 -13.78 15.65 7.18
CA ILE A 55 -14.51 16.41 6.15
C ILE A 55 -16.00 16.50 6.51
N GLN A 56 -16.61 15.42 7.01
CA GLN A 56 -18.01 15.40 7.44
C GLN A 56 -18.25 16.31 8.66
N GLU A 57 -17.36 16.29 9.64
CA GLU A 57 -17.42 17.20 10.80
C GLU A 57 -17.22 18.66 10.38
N PHE A 58 -16.30 18.91 9.48
CA PHE A 58 -16.00 20.25 8.96
C PHE A 58 -17.14 20.83 8.13
N GLU A 59 -17.92 20.02 7.42
CA GLU A 59 -19.12 20.46 6.69
C GLU A 59 -20.19 21.05 7.63
N VAL A 60 -20.29 20.50 8.85
CA VAL A 60 -21.29 20.90 9.85
C VAL A 60 -20.81 22.09 10.70
N ASP A 61 -19.60 21.99 11.27
CA ASP A 61 -19.11 22.92 12.29
C ASP A 61 -17.88 23.74 11.83
N GLY A 62 -17.32 23.47 10.66
CA GLY A 62 -16.02 24.00 10.26
C GLY A 62 -15.99 25.49 9.91
N LYS A 63 -17.14 26.14 9.69
CA LYS A 63 -17.22 27.57 9.34
C LYS A 63 -16.76 28.51 10.46
N ASP A 64 -16.81 28.03 11.70
CA ASP A 64 -16.42 28.80 12.89
C ASP A 64 -15.03 28.43 13.42
N MET A 65 -14.33 27.48 12.78
CA MET A 65 -12.98 27.06 13.15
C MET A 65 -11.92 28.06 12.70
N SER A 66 -10.99 28.34 13.60
CA SER A 66 -9.81 29.16 13.24
C SER A 66 -8.82 28.35 12.39
N GLY A 67 -8.04 29.04 11.54
CA GLY A 67 -7.02 28.38 10.72
C GLY A 67 -5.99 27.59 11.54
N GLU A 68 -5.67 28.04 12.77
CA GLU A 68 -4.73 27.34 13.65
C GLU A 68 -5.33 26.02 14.18
N GLU A 69 -6.60 26.00 14.55
CA GLU A 69 -7.29 24.77 14.97
C GLU A 69 -7.36 23.75 13.84
N LEU A 70 -7.62 24.21 12.62
CA LEU A 70 -7.62 23.39 11.42
C LEU A 70 -6.25 22.73 11.17
N HIS A 71 -5.17 23.52 11.28
CA HIS A 71 -3.81 23.01 11.14
C HIS A 71 -3.49 21.95 12.20
N VAL A 72 -3.84 22.16 13.46
CA VAL A 72 -3.62 21.21 14.54
C VAL A 72 -4.36 19.89 14.31
N LEU A 73 -5.59 19.95 13.80
CA LEU A 73 -6.38 18.75 13.49
C LEU A 73 -5.76 17.95 12.32
N LEU A 74 -5.37 18.64 11.26
CA LEU A 74 -4.71 18.01 10.11
C LEU A 74 -3.35 17.41 10.49
N ASP A 75 -2.56 18.10 11.29
CA ASP A 75 -1.28 17.59 11.82
C ASP A 75 -1.46 16.33 12.66
N ASN A 76 -2.54 16.26 13.45
CA ASN A 76 -2.87 15.06 14.22
C ASN A 76 -3.22 13.88 13.30
N ILE A 77 -3.93 14.13 12.21
CA ILE A 77 -4.24 13.11 11.20
C ILE A 77 -2.96 12.69 10.47
N GLU A 78 -2.07 13.62 10.17
CA GLU A 78 -0.79 13.30 9.52
C GLU A 78 0.08 12.38 10.38
N LYS A 79 0.09 12.55 11.67
CA LYS A 79 0.86 11.74 12.64
C LYS A 79 0.33 10.32 12.84
N ILE A 80 -0.85 9.98 12.31
CA ILE A 80 -1.38 8.61 12.41
C ILE A 80 -0.46 7.65 11.64
N HIS A 81 0.19 6.78 12.39
CA HIS A 81 1.02 5.71 11.82
C HIS A 81 0.14 4.54 11.35
N GLY A 82 0.63 3.77 10.38
CA GLY A 82 -0.09 2.57 9.94
C GLY A 82 -0.33 1.61 11.11
N LEU A 83 -1.55 1.09 11.22
CA LEU A 83 -2.01 0.23 12.33
C LEU A 83 -1.26 -1.11 12.40
N TYR A 84 -0.69 -1.57 11.28
CA TYR A 84 -0.14 -2.90 11.17
C TYR A 84 1.39 -2.88 11.09
N SER A 85 2.02 -3.78 11.83
CA SER A 85 3.46 -3.99 11.73
C SER A 85 3.82 -4.61 10.37
N PRO A 86 5.05 -4.41 9.85
CA PRO A 86 5.51 -5.06 8.62
C PRO A 86 5.41 -6.59 8.66
N ILE A 87 5.54 -7.18 9.84
CA ILE A 87 5.42 -8.63 10.05
C ILE A 87 3.95 -9.06 9.87
N ALA A 88 2.99 -8.31 10.43
CA ALA A 88 1.57 -8.60 10.27
C ALA A 88 1.13 -8.49 8.81
N LEU A 89 1.62 -7.47 8.09
CA LEU A 89 1.36 -7.29 6.65
C LEU A 89 1.97 -8.43 5.84
N GLY A 90 3.20 -8.85 6.16
CA GLY A 90 3.86 -9.99 5.52
C GLY A 90 3.09 -11.29 5.73
N PHE A 91 2.58 -11.50 6.94
CA PHE A 91 1.79 -12.69 7.27
C PHE A 91 0.43 -12.69 6.56
N ALA A 92 -0.24 -11.55 6.51
CA ALA A 92 -1.50 -11.40 5.78
C ALA A 92 -1.32 -11.66 4.27
N ALA A 93 -0.26 -11.12 3.67
CA ALA A 93 0.09 -11.38 2.27
C ALA A 93 0.40 -12.87 2.03
N ALA A 94 1.13 -13.51 2.94
CA ALA A 94 1.44 -14.93 2.88
C ALA A 94 0.16 -15.79 2.92
N LEU A 95 -0.77 -15.48 3.83
CA LEU A 95 -2.07 -16.17 3.92
C LEU A 95 -2.90 -15.98 2.64
N ALA A 96 -2.94 -14.76 2.12
CA ALA A 96 -3.65 -14.47 0.87
C ALA A 96 -3.07 -15.27 -0.30
N CYS A 97 -1.76 -15.26 -0.49
CA CYS A 97 -1.07 -16.01 -1.56
C CYS A 97 -1.31 -17.51 -1.44
N GLY A 98 -1.19 -18.07 -0.23
CA GLY A 98 -1.48 -19.49 0.01
C GLY A 98 -2.94 -19.85 -0.31
N GLY A 99 -3.89 -19.02 0.13
CA GLY A 99 -5.31 -19.21 -0.15
C GLY A 99 -5.64 -19.12 -1.65
N PHE A 100 -5.07 -18.17 -2.37
CA PHE A 100 -5.25 -18.05 -3.82
C PHE A 100 -4.63 -19.20 -4.59
N THR A 101 -3.47 -19.70 -4.17
CA THR A 101 -2.86 -20.90 -4.76
C THR A 101 -3.81 -22.07 -4.68
N PHE A 102 -4.44 -22.28 -3.54
CA PHE A 102 -5.43 -23.33 -3.36
C PHE A 102 -6.68 -23.14 -4.23
N LEU A 103 -7.21 -21.91 -4.29
CA LEU A 103 -8.40 -21.58 -5.10
C LEU A 103 -8.14 -21.77 -6.61
N LEU A 104 -6.91 -21.57 -7.08
CA LEU A 104 -6.52 -21.77 -8.47
C LEU A 104 -6.16 -23.24 -8.80
N GLY A 105 -6.40 -24.16 -7.88
CA GLY A 105 -6.22 -25.58 -8.10
C GLY A 105 -4.83 -26.12 -7.73
N GLY A 106 -4.02 -25.34 -7.03
CA GLY A 106 -2.73 -25.80 -6.48
C GLY A 106 -2.92 -26.77 -5.33
N GLY A 107 -1.98 -27.70 -5.18
CA GLY A 107 -1.99 -28.66 -4.08
C GLY A 107 -1.55 -28.06 -2.74
N PRO A 108 -1.69 -28.83 -1.63
CA PRO A 108 -1.29 -28.38 -0.30
C PRO A 108 0.18 -27.96 -0.21
N ILE A 109 1.05 -28.66 -0.93
CA ILE A 109 2.50 -28.39 -0.94
C ILE A 109 2.76 -27.04 -1.64
N GLU A 110 2.13 -26.78 -2.78
CA GLU A 110 2.23 -25.52 -3.51
C GLU A 110 1.68 -24.36 -2.69
N MET A 111 0.58 -24.57 -1.97
CA MET A 111 0.00 -23.59 -1.05
C MET A 111 1.01 -23.19 0.04
N PHE A 112 1.68 -24.14 0.67
CA PHE A 112 2.71 -23.87 1.68
C PHE A 112 3.94 -23.18 1.09
N CYS A 113 4.39 -23.60 -0.08
CA CYS A 113 5.52 -22.96 -0.76
C CYS A 113 5.21 -21.50 -1.14
N ALA A 114 4.00 -21.23 -1.66
CA ALA A 114 3.54 -19.89 -1.99
C ALA A 114 3.40 -19.01 -0.74
N PHE A 115 2.86 -19.56 0.34
CA PHE A 115 2.76 -18.89 1.64
C PHE A 115 4.13 -18.41 2.14
N ILE A 116 5.12 -19.29 2.15
CA ILE A 116 6.48 -18.96 2.63
C ILE A 116 7.16 -17.98 1.67
N GLY A 117 7.09 -18.22 0.36
CA GLY A 117 7.69 -17.37 -0.67
C GLY A 117 7.15 -15.94 -0.62
N ALA A 118 5.83 -15.78 -0.59
CA ALA A 118 5.18 -14.48 -0.52
C ALA A 118 5.46 -13.75 0.82
N GLY A 119 5.50 -14.48 1.93
CA GLY A 119 5.81 -13.90 3.24
C GLY A 119 7.22 -13.31 3.27
N ILE A 120 8.22 -14.05 2.78
CA ILE A 120 9.62 -13.60 2.71
C ILE A 120 9.76 -12.43 1.72
N GLY A 121 9.14 -12.52 0.54
CA GLY A 121 9.16 -11.48 -0.47
C GLY A 121 8.58 -10.16 0.06
N ASN A 122 7.41 -10.20 0.67
CA ASN A 122 6.78 -9.00 1.23
C ASN A 122 7.56 -8.42 2.41
N PHE A 123 8.14 -9.27 3.27
CA PHE A 123 9.03 -8.79 4.33
C PHE A 123 10.24 -8.04 3.78
N LEU A 124 10.88 -8.57 2.72
CA LEU A 124 11.98 -7.89 2.04
C LEU A 124 11.53 -6.55 1.47
N ARG A 125 10.39 -6.52 0.77
CA ARG A 125 9.82 -5.28 0.22
C ARG A 125 9.63 -4.21 1.30
N CYS A 126 9.01 -4.57 2.41
CA CYS A 126 8.81 -3.64 3.52
C CYS A 126 10.13 -3.12 4.10
N LYS A 127 11.16 -3.97 4.14
CA LYS A 127 12.48 -3.57 4.64
C LYS A 127 13.20 -2.64 3.66
N LEU A 128 13.19 -2.95 2.37
CA LEU A 128 13.80 -2.10 1.34
C LEU A 128 13.10 -0.74 1.23
N SER A 129 11.78 -0.71 1.30
CA SER A 129 10.99 0.54 1.28
C SER A 129 11.38 1.48 2.43
N LYS A 130 11.70 0.95 3.61
CA LYS A 130 12.20 1.74 4.74
C LYS A 130 13.59 2.34 4.51
N HIS A 131 14.39 1.75 3.64
CA HIS A 131 15.73 2.23 3.28
C HIS A 131 15.74 3.19 2.08
N HIS A 132 14.58 3.74 1.70
CA HIS A 132 14.42 4.71 0.62
C HIS A 132 14.91 4.24 -0.76
N PHE A 133 14.91 2.94 -1.02
CA PHE A 133 15.15 2.41 -2.35
C PHE A 133 13.98 2.77 -3.30
N THR A 134 14.28 2.88 -4.58
CA THR A 134 13.24 3.15 -5.58
C THR A 134 12.18 2.05 -5.57
N LEU A 135 10.91 2.43 -5.75
CA LEU A 135 9.78 1.50 -5.74
C LEU A 135 10.00 0.32 -6.70
N PHE A 136 10.54 0.61 -7.89
CA PHE A 136 10.84 -0.40 -8.90
C PHE A 136 11.83 -1.47 -8.38
N LEU A 137 12.92 -1.03 -7.76
CA LEU A 137 13.92 -1.94 -7.20
C LEU A 137 13.35 -2.80 -6.06
N CYS A 138 12.52 -2.20 -5.21
CA CYS A 138 11.84 -2.91 -4.11
C CYS A 138 10.94 -4.03 -4.65
N ILE A 139 10.14 -3.75 -5.69
CA ILE A 139 9.24 -4.72 -6.30
C ILE A 139 10.03 -5.84 -6.99
N VAL A 140 10.96 -5.49 -7.87
CA VAL A 140 11.73 -6.49 -8.65
C VAL A 140 12.51 -7.43 -7.73
N SER A 141 13.20 -6.90 -6.72
CA SER A 141 13.99 -7.72 -5.79
C SER A 141 13.11 -8.62 -4.92
N SER A 142 11.97 -8.13 -4.44
CA SER A 142 11.07 -8.90 -3.60
C SER A 142 10.34 -10.00 -4.37
N VAL A 143 9.89 -9.72 -5.60
CA VAL A 143 9.27 -10.71 -6.49
C VAL A 143 10.29 -11.78 -6.87
N SER A 144 11.50 -11.39 -7.28
CA SER A 144 12.56 -12.34 -7.62
C SER A 144 12.89 -13.26 -6.45
N LEU A 145 13.01 -12.72 -5.24
CA LEU A 145 13.26 -13.53 -4.05
C LEU A 145 12.09 -14.48 -3.74
N ALA A 146 10.85 -14.02 -3.83
CA ALA A 146 9.67 -14.85 -3.60
C ALA A 146 9.62 -16.04 -4.56
N CYS A 147 9.90 -15.81 -5.85
CA CYS A 147 9.95 -16.87 -6.87
C CYS A 147 11.09 -17.85 -6.65
N LEU A 148 12.28 -17.37 -6.27
CA LEU A 148 13.42 -18.24 -5.96
C LEU A 148 13.15 -19.13 -4.73
N VAL A 149 12.56 -18.56 -3.69
CA VAL A 149 12.19 -19.32 -2.49
C VAL A 149 11.11 -20.35 -2.83
N TYR A 150 10.07 -19.95 -3.57
CA TYR A 150 9.02 -20.86 -4.03
C TYR A 150 9.60 -22.04 -4.83
N ALA A 151 10.40 -21.74 -5.86
CA ALA A 151 11.03 -22.76 -6.71
C ALA A 151 11.96 -23.69 -5.93
N GLY A 152 12.75 -23.12 -5.01
CA GLY A 152 13.66 -23.89 -4.15
C GLY A 152 12.91 -24.86 -3.23
N LEU A 153 11.83 -24.38 -2.60
CA LEU A 153 11.00 -25.21 -1.73
C LEU A 153 10.27 -26.31 -2.49
N LEU A 154 9.75 -26.03 -3.69
CA LEU A 154 9.16 -27.06 -4.54
C LEU A 154 10.15 -28.15 -4.92
N LYS A 155 11.34 -27.75 -5.35
CA LYS A 155 12.38 -28.71 -5.71
C LYS A 155 12.83 -29.60 -4.55
N ILE A 156 12.89 -29.03 -3.35
CA ILE A 156 13.14 -29.78 -2.11
C ILE A 156 11.97 -30.72 -1.83
N GLY A 157 10.73 -30.26 -2.00
CA GLY A 157 9.53 -31.07 -1.82
C GLY A 157 9.45 -32.25 -2.78
N GLU A 158 9.78 -32.03 -4.06
CA GLU A 158 9.86 -33.09 -5.06
C GLU A 158 10.91 -34.16 -4.71
N MET A 159 12.07 -33.70 -4.25
CA MET A 159 13.18 -34.59 -3.89
C MET A 159 12.85 -35.43 -2.65
N LEU A 160 12.11 -34.86 -1.68
CA LEU A 160 11.76 -35.54 -0.43
C LEU A 160 10.54 -36.47 -0.57
N PHE A 161 9.54 -36.08 -1.35
CA PHE A 161 8.27 -36.79 -1.47
C PHE A 161 8.11 -37.55 -2.79
N GLY A 162 9.00 -37.37 -3.77
CA GLY A 162 8.97 -38.04 -5.06
C GLY A 162 7.72 -37.74 -5.91
N ILE A 163 7.05 -36.64 -5.65
CA ILE A 163 5.80 -36.23 -6.30
C ILE A 163 6.13 -35.21 -7.39
N SER A 164 5.77 -35.52 -8.65
CA SER A 164 5.84 -34.54 -9.73
C SER A 164 4.69 -33.56 -9.62
N ILE A 165 4.99 -32.29 -9.35
CA ILE A 165 4.00 -31.23 -9.09
C ILE A 165 3.91 -30.34 -10.35
N GLN A 166 2.68 -30.01 -10.77
CA GLN A 166 2.45 -29.04 -11.84
C GLN A 166 2.65 -27.62 -11.30
N HIS A 167 3.66 -26.89 -11.80
CA HIS A 167 4.25 -25.74 -11.13
C HIS A 167 3.66 -24.37 -11.46
N GLU A 168 2.72 -24.25 -12.40
CA GLU A 168 2.41 -22.94 -13.02
C GLU A 168 1.63 -21.98 -12.11
N THR A 169 0.69 -22.50 -11.34
CA THR A 169 -0.23 -21.66 -10.54
C THR A 169 0.43 -20.98 -9.35
N GLY A 170 1.36 -21.64 -8.67
CA GLY A 170 2.00 -21.11 -7.48
C GLY A 170 2.96 -19.95 -7.73
N TYR A 171 3.62 -19.90 -8.91
CA TYR A 171 4.45 -18.76 -9.27
C TYR A 171 3.65 -17.47 -9.41
N ILE A 172 2.48 -17.55 -10.07
CA ILE A 172 1.59 -16.41 -10.26
C ILE A 172 1.12 -15.88 -8.91
N CYS A 173 0.74 -16.79 -8.00
CA CYS A 173 0.26 -16.39 -6.67
C CYS A 173 1.35 -15.81 -5.77
N ALA A 174 2.58 -16.32 -5.84
CA ALA A 174 3.69 -15.75 -5.09
C ALA A 174 4.02 -14.31 -5.51
N MET A 175 3.68 -13.91 -6.74
CA MET A 175 3.90 -12.58 -7.28
C MET A 175 2.77 -11.59 -6.99
N LEU A 176 1.54 -12.06 -6.81
CA LEU A 176 0.32 -11.23 -6.85
C LEU A 176 0.21 -10.20 -5.73
N PHE A 177 0.83 -10.44 -4.58
CA PHE A 177 0.69 -9.60 -3.38
C PHE A 177 2.00 -8.96 -2.91
N ILE A 178 3.01 -8.95 -3.75
CA ILE A 178 4.27 -8.25 -3.54
C ILE A 178 4.28 -6.93 -4.31
#